data_00dbc605ea509750ab4cfac1d31a5159
#
_entry.id   00dbc605ea509750ab4cfac1d31a5159
#
_cell.length_a   1.000
_cell.length_b   1.000
_cell.length_c   1.000
_cell.angle_alpha   90.00
_cell.angle_beta   90.00
_cell.angle_gamma   90.00
#
_symmetry.space_group_name_H-M   'P 1'
#
loop_
_entity.id
_entity.type
_entity.pdbx_description
1 polymer ?
#
loop_
_entity_poly.entity_id
_entity_poly.type
_entity_poly.pdbx_seq_one_letter_code
_entity_poly.pdbx_strand_id
1 'polypeptide(L)'
;MFRTVLPFAALLVATPAFAQQTDAALPDPNDQSDTFTIGAGAAYIPDYEGSDDYEIIPAAAIRGRVGGISFFTRATYLYVDVIKRGDGPVELDLGPIVGARLNRTGKVKDDFVDALPERDTAIEVGGFAGVTYHGLTNPYDALSFRVDVVKDVAGAHESTLVTPTLDFGTPLSRTFYVGLSASAEWAGGVYANYYYSISPADSLARGLPVF
;
A
#
# COMPACT_ATOMS: atom_id res chain seq x y z
N MET A 1 -18.44 -12.58 -14.87
CA MET A 1 -18.99 -11.23 -14.72
C MET A 1 -17.92 -10.42 -13.98
N PHE A 2 -17.18 -9.58 -14.67
CA PHE A 2 -16.12 -8.77 -14.06
C PHE A 2 -16.77 -7.59 -13.31
N ARG A 3 -16.66 -7.56 -12.00
CA ARG A 3 -17.04 -6.39 -11.22
C ARG A 3 -15.79 -5.53 -11.04
N THR A 4 -15.84 -4.35 -11.61
CA THR A 4 -14.81 -3.32 -11.47
C THR A 4 -14.86 -2.78 -10.05
N VAL A 5 -13.78 -2.90 -9.33
CA VAL A 5 -13.61 -2.26 -8.01
C VAL A 5 -13.14 -0.82 -8.21
N LEU A 6 -13.67 0.08 -7.40
CA LEU A 6 -13.43 1.53 -7.44
C LEU A 6 -11.94 1.88 -7.29
N PRO A 7 -11.44 2.92 -7.99
CA PRO A 7 -10.08 3.40 -7.82
C PRO A 7 -9.90 4.03 -6.44
N PHE A 8 -8.92 3.54 -5.70
CA PHE A 8 -8.50 4.12 -4.43
C PHE A 8 -7.35 5.11 -4.69
N ALA A 9 -7.57 6.38 -4.43
CA ALA A 9 -6.53 7.41 -4.47
C ALA A 9 -6.19 7.82 -3.04
N ALA A 10 -5.04 7.36 -2.52
CA ALA A 10 -4.53 7.80 -1.24
C ALA A 10 -3.48 8.90 -1.44
N LEU A 11 -3.72 10.07 -0.88
CA LEU A 11 -2.74 11.15 -0.82
C LEU A 11 -1.91 10.98 0.46
N LEU A 12 -0.72 10.40 0.34
CA LEU A 12 0.24 10.31 1.43
C LEU A 12 1.13 11.56 1.44
N VAL A 13 0.89 12.47 2.37
CA VAL A 13 1.81 13.57 2.66
C VAL A 13 2.72 13.10 3.78
N ALA A 14 3.92 12.62 3.45
CA ALA A 14 4.95 12.30 4.42
C ALA A 14 5.79 13.56 4.68
N THR A 15 5.73 14.11 5.90
CA THR A 15 6.70 15.07 6.37
C THR A 15 7.89 14.31 6.95
N PRO A 16 9.13 14.50 6.45
CA PRO A 16 10.29 13.89 7.08
C PRO A 16 10.48 14.42 8.50
N ALA A 17 10.69 13.51 9.47
CA ALA A 17 11.10 13.87 10.82
C ALA A 17 12.48 14.55 10.74
N PHE A 18 12.59 15.76 11.29
CA PHE A 18 13.80 16.54 11.29
C PHE A 18 14.88 15.89 12.18
N ALA A 19 15.83 15.20 11.55
CA ALA A 19 17.19 15.18 12.08
C ALA A 19 17.83 16.51 11.65
N GLN A 20 18.37 17.27 12.58
CA GLN A 20 19.09 18.51 12.32
C GLN A 20 20.22 18.24 11.32
N GLN A 21 20.02 18.61 10.07
CA GLN A 21 21.06 18.62 9.06
C GLN A 21 21.36 20.07 8.66
N THR A 22 22.49 20.54 9.14
CA THR A 22 23.25 21.65 8.56
C THR A 22 23.41 21.45 7.07
N ASP A 23 23.07 22.44 6.27
CA ASP A 23 23.43 22.70 4.84
C ASP A 23 23.86 21.52 3.94
N ALA A 24 23.33 20.33 4.14
CA ALA A 24 23.63 19.19 3.30
C ALA A 24 22.95 19.36 1.93
N ALA A 25 23.71 19.18 0.85
CA ALA A 25 23.18 19.02 -0.49
C ALA A 25 22.16 17.88 -0.52
N LEU A 26 21.21 17.91 -1.47
CA LEU A 26 20.37 16.76 -1.71
C LEU A 26 21.26 15.53 -1.94
N PRO A 27 20.91 14.33 -1.40
CA PRO A 27 21.68 13.13 -1.67
C PRO A 27 21.85 12.91 -3.17
N ASP A 28 22.97 12.34 -3.57
CA ASP A 28 23.18 11.96 -4.98
C ASP A 28 22.05 10.99 -5.39
N PRO A 29 21.25 11.30 -6.43
CA PRO A 29 20.17 10.40 -6.88
C PRO A 29 20.70 9.05 -7.39
N ASN A 30 21.99 8.94 -7.69
CA ASN A 30 22.66 7.71 -8.11
C ASN A 30 23.41 7.00 -6.97
N ASP A 31 23.35 7.53 -5.74
CA ASP A 31 23.97 6.88 -4.60
C ASP A 31 23.31 5.52 -4.32
N GLN A 32 24.10 4.45 -4.47
CA GLN A 32 23.68 3.06 -4.24
C GLN A 32 24.24 2.49 -2.93
N SER A 33 24.74 3.34 -2.04
CA SER A 33 25.21 2.92 -0.72
C SER A 33 24.11 2.28 0.11
N ASP A 34 24.50 1.50 1.10
CA ASP A 34 23.60 0.92 2.07
C ASP A 34 22.91 2.03 2.87
N THR A 35 21.60 1.97 2.95
CA THR A 35 20.77 2.97 3.63
C THR A 35 19.71 2.30 4.49
N PHE A 36 19.30 3.02 5.53
CA PHE A 36 18.18 2.63 6.37
C PHE A 36 17.44 3.87 6.85
N THR A 37 16.15 3.94 6.59
CA THR A 37 15.30 5.07 6.95
C THR A 37 14.03 4.58 7.65
N ILE A 38 13.70 5.19 8.77
CA ILE A 38 12.42 5.00 9.45
C ILE A 38 11.66 6.32 9.39
N GLY A 39 10.42 6.26 9.00
CA GLY A 39 9.48 7.37 9.03
C GLY A 39 8.31 7.08 9.96
N ALA A 40 7.81 8.10 10.63
CA ALA A 40 6.56 8.02 11.40
C ALA A 40 5.70 9.24 11.08
N GLY A 41 4.38 9.05 11.12
CA GLY A 41 3.42 10.08 10.77
C GLY A 41 2.00 9.71 11.13
N ALA A 42 1.05 10.34 10.48
CA ALA A 42 -0.36 10.01 10.56
C ALA A 42 -0.92 9.78 9.15
N ALA A 43 -1.83 8.83 9.01
CA ALA A 43 -2.57 8.57 7.79
C ALA A 43 -4.05 8.91 8.01
N TYR A 44 -4.67 9.56 7.03
CA TYR A 44 -6.11 9.81 6.99
C TYR A 44 -6.70 8.86 5.96
N ILE A 45 -7.38 7.84 6.42
CA ILE A 45 -7.85 6.71 5.60
C ILE A 45 -9.32 6.41 5.90
N PRO A 46 -10.07 5.79 4.96
CA PRO A 46 -11.36 5.21 5.28
C PRO A 46 -11.20 4.15 6.38
N ASP A 47 -12.16 4.02 7.27
CA ASP A 47 -12.14 3.05 8.37
C ASP A 47 -12.32 1.61 7.90
N TYR A 48 -12.91 1.41 6.71
CA TYR A 48 -12.90 0.13 5.95
C TYR A 48 -12.94 0.40 4.44
N GLU A 49 -12.64 -0.60 3.64
CA GLU A 49 -12.66 -0.48 2.17
C GLU A 49 -14.07 -0.20 1.65
N GLY A 50 -14.25 0.98 1.05
CA GLY A 50 -15.53 1.45 0.52
C GLY A 50 -16.31 2.36 1.46
N SER A 51 -15.79 2.65 2.67
CA SER A 51 -16.39 3.60 3.59
C SER A 51 -16.25 5.05 3.11
N ASP A 52 -17.26 5.86 3.39
CA ASP A 52 -17.22 7.32 3.31
C ASP A 52 -16.81 7.99 4.64
N ASP A 53 -16.69 7.19 5.71
CA ASP A 53 -16.14 7.62 6.98
C ASP A 53 -14.62 7.45 7.03
N TYR A 54 -13.92 8.48 7.51
CA TYR A 54 -12.46 8.50 7.57
C TYR A 54 -11.97 8.63 9.00
N GLU A 55 -10.79 8.06 9.26
CA GLU A 55 -10.11 8.18 10.54
C GLU A 55 -8.63 8.53 10.37
N ILE A 56 -8.07 9.11 11.44
CA ILE A 56 -6.64 9.38 11.51
C ILE A 56 -6.00 8.27 12.34
N ILE A 57 -5.09 7.53 11.73
CA ILE A 57 -4.32 6.49 12.40
C ILE A 57 -2.83 6.84 12.44
N PRO A 58 -2.07 6.37 13.45
CA PRO A 58 -0.63 6.44 13.40
C PRO A 58 -0.10 5.60 12.24
N ALA A 59 0.89 6.13 11.53
CA ALA A 59 1.54 5.46 10.42
C ALA A 59 3.05 5.39 10.64
N ALA A 60 3.66 4.29 10.22
CA ALA A 60 5.10 4.14 10.21
C ALA A 60 5.54 3.54 8.87
N ALA A 61 6.73 3.92 8.43
CA ALA A 61 7.32 3.37 7.21
C ALA A 61 8.80 3.07 7.45
N ILE A 62 9.25 1.98 6.85
CA ILE A 62 10.66 1.60 6.83
C ILE A 62 11.05 1.44 5.37
N ARG A 63 12.22 1.93 5.03
CA ARG A 63 12.85 1.68 3.74
C ARG A 63 14.35 1.61 3.89
N GLY A 64 14.99 0.84 3.05
CA GLY A 64 16.43 0.73 3.07
C GLY A 64 16.98 -0.04 1.89
N ARG A 65 18.30 -0.09 1.84
CA ARG A 65 19.08 -0.90 0.90
C ARG A 65 20.24 -1.50 1.65
N VAL A 66 20.48 -2.79 1.44
CA VAL A 66 21.62 -3.50 2.00
C VAL A 66 22.19 -4.45 0.94
N GLY A 67 23.46 -4.27 0.59
CA GLY A 67 24.14 -5.11 -0.41
C GLY A 67 23.50 -5.03 -1.81
N GLY A 68 22.80 -3.93 -2.13
CA GLY A 68 22.09 -3.72 -3.39
C GLY A 68 20.68 -4.30 -3.44
N ILE A 69 20.20 -4.91 -2.37
CA ILE A 69 18.81 -5.36 -2.20
C ILE A 69 18.05 -4.25 -1.48
N SER A 70 16.95 -3.80 -2.05
CA SER A 70 16.10 -2.77 -1.46
C SER A 70 14.91 -3.40 -0.72
N PHE A 71 14.47 -2.75 0.35
CA PHE A 71 13.25 -3.13 1.06
C PHE A 71 12.48 -1.89 1.49
N PHE A 72 11.17 -1.99 1.50
CA PHE A 72 10.30 -0.89 1.91
C PHE A 72 8.94 -1.40 2.38
N THR A 73 8.28 -0.60 3.21
CA THR A 73 6.90 -0.86 3.62
C THR A 73 5.93 0.05 2.90
N ARG A 74 4.74 -0.48 2.58
CA ARG A 74 3.56 0.28 2.14
C ARG A 74 2.38 -0.18 3.00
N ALA A 75 1.83 0.73 3.78
CA ALA A 75 0.87 0.37 4.83
C ALA A 75 1.42 -0.79 5.69
N THR A 76 0.71 -1.89 5.74
CA THR A 76 1.03 -3.09 6.51
C THR A 76 1.83 -4.14 5.73
N TYR A 77 2.29 -3.83 4.52
CA TYR A 77 3.03 -4.76 3.65
C TYR A 77 4.51 -4.42 3.59
N LEU A 78 5.35 -5.45 3.63
CA LEU A 78 6.78 -5.40 3.40
C LEU A 78 7.08 -5.91 1.99
N TYR A 79 7.84 -5.14 1.24
CA TYR A 79 8.37 -5.43 -0.08
C TYR A 79 9.88 -5.62 0.01
N VAL A 80 10.42 -6.61 -0.68
CA VAL A 80 11.86 -6.81 -0.81
C VAL A 80 12.19 -6.91 -2.29
N ASP A 81 12.85 -5.88 -2.83
CA ASP A 81 13.29 -5.87 -4.21
C ASP A 81 14.65 -6.53 -4.33
N VAL A 82 14.70 -7.61 -5.09
CA VAL A 82 15.91 -8.42 -5.27
C VAL A 82 16.71 -8.04 -6.52
N ILE A 83 16.17 -7.13 -7.35
CA ILE A 83 16.89 -6.62 -8.52
C ILE A 83 17.77 -5.45 -8.09
N LYS A 84 19.03 -5.56 -8.40
CA LYS A 84 19.98 -4.47 -8.14
C LYS A 84 19.78 -3.36 -9.16
N ARG A 85 19.70 -2.14 -8.66
CA ARG A 85 19.62 -0.95 -9.51
C ARG A 85 20.84 -0.86 -10.45
N GLY A 86 20.58 -0.62 -11.74
CA GLY A 86 21.60 -0.29 -12.72
C GLY A 86 21.96 1.21 -12.72
N ASP A 87 22.92 1.60 -13.56
CA ASP A 87 23.37 2.99 -13.67
C ASP A 87 22.48 3.86 -14.58
N GLY A 88 21.44 3.27 -15.16
CA GLY A 88 20.54 3.96 -16.10
C GLY A 88 19.34 4.63 -15.43
N PRO A 89 18.54 5.39 -16.20
CA PRO A 89 17.33 5.99 -15.71
C PRO A 89 16.18 5.00 -15.49
N VAL A 90 16.31 3.77 -16.00
CA VAL A 90 15.29 2.71 -15.87
C VAL A 90 15.74 1.69 -14.85
N GLU A 91 14.91 1.44 -13.87
CA GLU A 91 15.09 0.41 -12.85
C GLU A 91 14.00 -0.64 -13.02
N LEU A 92 14.35 -1.91 -12.93
CA LEU A 92 13.40 -3.01 -12.88
C LEU A 92 13.26 -3.44 -11.42
N ASP A 93 12.04 -3.65 -11.00
CA ASP A 93 11.70 -4.03 -9.63
C ASP A 93 11.06 -5.42 -9.65
N LEU A 94 11.53 -6.32 -8.82
CA LEU A 94 10.98 -7.68 -8.69
C LEU A 94 11.27 -8.23 -7.30
N GLY A 95 10.28 -8.83 -6.67
CA GLY A 95 10.54 -9.49 -5.40
C GLY A 95 9.32 -9.96 -4.64
N PRO A 96 9.52 -10.54 -3.45
CA PRO A 96 8.44 -11.00 -2.59
C PRO A 96 7.74 -9.85 -1.86
N ILE A 97 6.47 -10.13 -1.52
CA ILE A 97 5.62 -9.31 -0.67
C ILE A 97 5.11 -10.19 0.47
N VAL A 98 5.06 -9.62 1.67
CA VAL A 98 4.33 -10.18 2.80
C VAL A 98 3.65 -9.05 3.55
N GLY A 99 2.41 -9.26 3.97
CA GLY A 99 1.68 -8.25 4.72
C GLY A 99 0.43 -8.78 5.39
N ALA A 100 -0.26 -7.87 6.06
CA ALA A 100 -1.53 -8.13 6.72
C ALA A 100 -2.61 -7.17 6.22
N ARG A 101 -3.77 -7.72 5.85
CA ARG A 101 -4.96 -6.92 5.55
C ARG A 101 -5.84 -6.84 6.78
N LEU A 102 -6.12 -5.61 7.20
CA LEU A 102 -6.88 -5.31 8.41
C LEU A 102 -8.29 -4.76 8.10
N ASN A 103 -8.83 -5.07 6.94
CA ASN A 103 -10.14 -4.57 6.52
C ASN A 103 -11.26 -5.17 7.38
N ARG A 104 -11.99 -4.33 8.13
CA ARG A 104 -13.09 -4.71 9.02
C ARG A 104 -12.69 -5.71 10.13
N THR A 105 -11.47 -5.61 10.63
CA THR A 105 -10.98 -6.47 11.74
C THR A 105 -11.31 -5.92 13.13
N GLY A 106 -12.03 -4.83 13.21
CA GLY A 106 -12.47 -4.17 14.43
C GLY A 106 -13.72 -3.33 14.15
N LYS A 107 -14.12 -2.53 15.14
CA LYS A 107 -15.26 -1.64 15.02
C LYS A 107 -15.09 -0.62 13.93
N VAL A 108 -16.19 -0.34 13.22
CA VAL A 108 -16.27 0.69 12.18
C VAL A 108 -17.31 1.73 12.58
N LYS A 109 -17.29 2.91 11.94
CA LYS A 109 -18.18 4.03 12.29
C LYS A 109 -19.59 3.89 11.77
N ASP A 110 -19.76 3.19 10.64
CA ASP A 110 -21.08 2.91 10.09
C ASP A 110 -21.80 1.86 10.94
N ASP A 111 -22.88 2.26 11.63
CA ASP A 111 -23.66 1.41 12.53
C ASP A 111 -24.22 0.16 11.83
N PHE A 112 -24.53 0.24 10.54
CA PHE A 112 -25.02 -0.90 9.76
C PHE A 112 -23.91 -1.91 9.51
N VAL A 113 -22.71 -1.45 9.17
CA VAL A 113 -21.55 -2.32 8.92
C VAL A 113 -20.98 -2.85 10.23
N ASP A 114 -20.96 -2.04 11.30
CA ASP A 114 -20.54 -2.47 12.66
C ASP A 114 -21.46 -3.54 13.25
N ALA A 115 -22.73 -3.55 12.83
CA ALA A 115 -23.65 -4.61 13.20
C ALA A 115 -23.32 -5.96 12.53
N LEU A 116 -22.51 -6.02 11.48
CA LEU A 116 -22.07 -7.26 10.85
C LEU A 116 -20.90 -7.89 11.64
N PRO A 117 -20.63 -9.19 11.47
CA PRO A 117 -19.47 -9.83 12.09
C PRO A 117 -18.15 -9.15 11.65
N GLU A 118 -17.25 -8.94 12.60
CA GLU A 118 -15.86 -8.57 12.30
C GLU A 118 -15.22 -9.61 11.39
N ARG A 119 -14.22 -9.20 10.64
CA ARG A 119 -13.47 -10.08 9.74
C ARG A 119 -12.12 -10.45 10.36
N ASP A 120 -11.63 -11.63 10.02
CA ASP A 120 -10.32 -12.06 10.44
C ASP A 120 -9.22 -11.28 9.70
N THR A 121 -8.07 -11.11 10.36
CA THR A 121 -6.89 -10.57 9.70
C THR A 121 -6.39 -11.53 8.63
N ALA A 122 -6.33 -11.10 7.39
CA ALA A 122 -5.70 -11.87 6.34
C ALA A 122 -4.17 -11.66 6.36
N ILE A 123 -3.41 -12.76 6.27
CA ILE A 123 -1.98 -12.70 6.00
C ILE A 123 -1.76 -13.01 4.54
N GLU A 124 -1.25 -12.04 3.82
CA GLU A 124 -1.08 -12.12 2.37
C GLU A 124 0.40 -12.27 2.02
N VAL A 125 0.69 -13.22 1.15
CA VAL A 125 2.04 -13.50 0.65
C VAL A 125 2.00 -13.54 -0.86
N GLY A 126 3.01 -12.99 -1.50
CA GLY A 126 3.07 -12.95 -2.95
C GLY A 126 4.33 -12.33 -3.49
N GLY A 127 4.21 -11.68 -4.63
CA GLY A 127 5.33 -11.00 -5.27
C GLY A 127 4.87 -9.81 -6.10
N PHE A 128 5.83 -9.00 -6.47
CA PHE A 128 5.62 -7.85 -7.36
C PHE A 128 6.64 -7.83 -8.49
N ALA A 129 6.24 -7.19 -9.57
CA ALA A 129 7.12 -6.82 -10.66
C ALA A 129 6.79 -5.40 -11.11
N GLY A 130 7.82 -4.63 -11.44
CA GLY A 130 7.65 -3.24 -11.81
C GLY A 130 8.78 -2.67 -12.63
N VAL A 131 8.58 -1.44 -13.06
CA VAL A 131 9.56 -0.61 -13.72
C VAL A 131 9.46 0.80 -13.17
N THR A 132 10.61 1.38 -12.83
CA THR A 132 10.74 2.74 -12.35
C THR A 132 11.60 3.54 -13.31
N TYR A 133 11.12 4.70 -13.73
CA TYR A 133 11.87 5.67 -14.53
C TYR A 133 12.26 6.86 -13.66
N HIS A 134 13.56 7.12 -13.57
CA HIS A 134 14.14 8.22 -12.79
C HIS A 134 14.48 9.41 -13.68
N GLY A 135 14.33 10.62 -13.17
CA GLY A 135 14.77 11.83 -13.85
C GLY A 135 13.86 12.29 -14.99
N LEU A 136 12.54 12.15 -14.83
CA LEU A 136 11.55 12.55 -15.84
C LEU A 136 11.47 14.08 -16.00
N THR A 137 11.38 14.81 -14.89
CA THR A 137 11.25 16.27 -14.85
C THR A 137 12.42 16.94 -14.12
N ASN A 138 13.05 16.23 -13.19
CA ASN A 138 14.25 16.64 -12.45
C ASN A 138 15.03 15.39 -12.00
N PRO A 139 16.33 15.49 -11.65
CA PRO A 139 17.16 14.32 -11.34
C PRO A 139 16.69 13.46 -10.15
N TYR A 140 15.73 13.94 -9.36
CA TYR A 140 15.31 13.33 -8.11
C TYR A 140 13.89 12.77 -8.16
N ASP A 141 13.19 12.93 -9.28
CA ASP A 141 11.86 12.36 -9.44
C ASP A 141 11.90 10.91 -9.91
N ALA A 142 10.80 10.21 -9.68
CA ALA A 142 10.61 8.85 -10.14
C ALA A 142 9.16 8.61 -10.53
N LEU A 143 8.96 7.96 -11.66
CA LEU A 143 7.68 7.44 -12.10
C LEU A 143 7.78 5.92 -12.12
N SER A 144 6.95 5.24 -11.34
CA SER A 144 6.96 3.80 -11.18
C SER A 144 5.62 3.19 -11.59
N PHE A 145 5.68 2.10 -12.35
CA PHE A 145 4.54 1.22 -12.57
C PHE A 145 4.85 -0.16 -12.02
N ARG A 146 3.98 -0.68 -11.17
CA ARG A 146 4.15 -1.97 -10.50
C ARG A 146 2.85 -2.77 -10.52
N VAL A 147 2.97 -4.08 -10.58
CA VAL A 147 1.88 -5.03 -10.40
C VAL A 147 2.23 -5.94 -9.23
N ASP A 148 1.38 -5.93 -8.23
CA ASP A 148 1.45 -6.79 -7.06
C ASP A 148 0.48 -7.97 -7.25
N VAL A 149 0.91 -9.18 -6.88
CA VAL A 149 0.06 -10.37 -6.85
C VAL A 149 0.25 -11.03 -5.49
N VAL A 150 -0.78 -11.03 -4.68
CA VAL A 150 -0.76 -11.60 -3.33
C VAL A 150 -1.92 -12.57 -3.12
N LYS A 151 -1.71 -13.54 -2.22
CA LYS A 151 -2.72 -14.50 -1.81
C LYS A 151 -2.80 -14.55 -0.30
N ASP A 152 -4.02 -14.58 0.22
CA ASP A 152 -4.25 -14.88 1.63
C ASP A 152 -3.87 -16.33 1.94
N VAL A 153 -3.00 -16.50 2.94
CA VAL A 153 -2.51 -17.81 3.42
C VAL A 153 -2.98 -18.11 4.85
N ALA A 154 -3.67 -17.18 5.50
CA ALA A 154 -4.23 -17.36 6.84
C ALA A 154 -5.65 -17.93 6.82
N GLY A 155 -6.31 -17.95 5.66
CA GLY A 155 -7.65 -18.51 5.51
C GLY A 155 -8.79 -17.53 5.85
N ALA A 156 -8.53 -16.22 5.85
CA ALA A 156 -9.56 -15.22 6.01
C ALA A 156 -10.44 -15.16 4.75
N HIS A 157 -9.94 -14.58 3.66
CA HIS A 157 -10.69 -14.48 2.40
C HIS A 157 -10.24 -15.48 1.32
N GLU A 158 -9.15 -16.21 1.52
CA GLU A 158 -8.60 -17.28 0.66
C GLU A 158 -8.37 -16.90 -0.82
N SER A 159 -8.45 -15.60 -1.14
CA SER A 159 -8.41 -15.10 -2.52
C SER A 159 -7.01 -14.68 -2.93
N THR A 160 -6.81 -14.64 -4.25
CA THR A 160 -5.65 -13.98 -4.87
C THR A 160 -6.09 -12.61 -5.36
N LEU A 161 -5.27 -11.61 -5.07
CA LEU A 161 -5.47 -10.20 -5.45
C LEU A 161 -4.39 -9.80 -6.44
N VAL A 162 -4.76 -8.95 -7.40
CA VAL A 162 -3.84 -8.38 -8.38
C VAL A 162 -4.01 -6.86 -8.36
N THR A 163 -2.94 -6.13 -8.06
CA THR A 163 -2.99 -4.69 -7.86
C THR A 163 -1.93 -3.97 -8.70
N PRO A 164 -2.24 -3.51 -9.92
CA PRO A 164 -1.40 -2.55 -10.60
C PRO A 164 -1.44 -1.20 -9.87
N THR A 165 -0.28 -0.56 -9.79
CA THR A 165 -0.08 0.73 -9.14
C THR A 165 0.81 1.60 -10.01
N LEU A 166 0.43 2.86 -10.15
CA LEU A 166 1.24 3.92 -10.74
C LEU A 166 1.60 4.92 -9.65
N ASP A 167 2.89 5.11 -9.44
CA ASP A 167 3.42 6.06 -8.44
C ASP A 167 4.26 7.12 -9.14
N PHE A 168 4.08 8.37 -8.76
CA PHE A 168 4.97 9.46 -9.13
C PHE A 168 5.42 10.19 -7.88
N GLY A 169 6.71 10.42 -7.73
CA GLY A 169 7.28 11.12 -6.59
C GLY A 169 8.34 12.13 -7.01
N THR A 170 8.30 13.32 -6.39
CA THR A 170 9.26 14.39 -6.67
C THR A 170 9.50 15.25 -5.44
N PRO A 171 10.75 15.67 -5.16
CA PRO A 171 11.00 16.70 -4.18
C PRO A 171 10.59 18.07 -4.72
N LEU A 172 9.77 18.81 -3.95
CA LEU A 172 9.45 20.21 -4.23
C LEU A 172 10.50 21.16 -3.62
N SER A 173 11.17 20.71 -2.58
CA SER A 173 12.27 21.43 -1.93
C SER A 173 13.16 20.43 -1.16
N ARG A 174 14.17 20.93 -0.44
CA ARG A 174 15.01 20.09 0.44
C ARG A 174 14.23 19.44 1.60
N THR A 175 13.08 19.99 1.95
CA THR A 175 12.25 19.55 3.10
C THR A 175 10.89 19.01 2.71
N PHE A 176 10.44 19.24 1.48
CA PHE A 176 9.13 18.78 0.99
C PHE A 176 9.27 17.82 -0.17
N TYR A 177 8.65 16.67 -0.01
CA TYR A 177 8.51 15.65 -1.04
C TYR A 177 7.02 15.41 -1.30
N VAL A 178 6.63 15.31 -2.56
CA VAL A 178 5.25 14.98 -2.96
C VAL A 178 5.27 13.63 -3.66
N GLY A 179 4.37 12.76 -3.22
CA GLY A 179 4.08 11.49 -3.88
C GLY A 179 2.62 11.42 -4.29
N LEU A 180 2.37 11.01 -5.52
CA LEU A 180 1.04 10.70 -6.05
C LEU A 180 1.00 9.20 -6.37
N SER A 181 -0.06 8.54 -5.95
CA SER A 181 -0.26 7.12 -6.20
C SER A 181 -1.68 6.87 -6.72
N ALA A 182 -1.78 6.04 -7.74
CA ALA A 182 -3.05 5.53 -8.25
C ALA A 182 -2.96 4.02 -8.38
N SER A 183 -3.93 3.30 -7.82
CA SER A 183 -3.99 1.84 -7.91
C SER A 183 -5.40 1.36 -8.20
N ALA A 184 -5.48 0.14 -8.73
CA ALA A 184 -6.73 -0.57 -8.89
C ALA A 184 -6.52 -2.01 -8.44
N GLU A 185 -7.42 -2.55 -7.63
CA GLU A 185 -7.34 -3.91 -7.15
C GLU A 185 -8.38 -4.80 -7.87
N TRP A 186 -7.91 -5.91 -8.41
CA TRP A 186 -8.78 -6.98 -8.92
C TRP A 186 -8.86 -8.09 -7.89
N ALA A 187 -10.08 -8.29 -7.38
CA ALA A 187 -10.40 -9.35 -6.45
C ALA A 187 -11.47 -10.29 -7.04
N GLY A 188 -11.37 -11.55 -6.71
CA GLY A 188 -12.34 -12.57 -7.15
C GLY A 188 -13.64 -12.52 -6.33
N GLY A 189 -14.64 -13.31 -6.79
CA GLY A 189 -15.94 -13.40 -6.11
C GLY A 189 -15.85 -13.89 -4.67
N VAL A 190 -14.86 -14.70 -4.33
CA VAL A 190 -14.64 -15.20 -2.95
C VAL A 190 -14.28 -14.04 -2.02
N TYR A 191 -13.39 -13.13 -2.45
CA TYR A 191 -13.07 -11.90 -1.72
C TYR A 191 -14.31 -11.02 -1.53
N ALA A 192 -15.04 -10.78 -2.62
CA ALA A 192 -16.25 -9.95 -2.58
C ALA A 192 -17.31 -10.55 -1.64
N ASN A 193 -17.49 -11.87 -1.65
CA ASN A 193 -18.40 -12.54 -0.75
C ASN A 193 -17.95 -12.43 0.71
N TYR A 194 -16.65 -12.53 0.97
CA TYR A 194 -16.12 -12.44 2.33
C TYR A 194 -16.34 -11.06 2.94
N TYR A 195 -16.00 -9.98 2.22
CA TYR A 195 -16.04 -8.63 2.78
C TYR A 195 -17.36 -7.90 2.57
N TYR A 196 -18.11 -8.19 1.50
CA TYR A 196 -19.22 -7.35 1.06
C TYR A 196 -20.57 -8.09 0.98
N SER A 197 -20.64 -9.40 1.27
CA SER A 197 -21.91 -10.11 1.28
C SER A 197 -22.47 -10.26 2.69
N ILE A 198 -23.80 -10.20 2.79
CA ILE A 198 -24.55 -10.49 4.02
C ILE A 198 -25.12 -11.90 3.87
N SER A 199 -24.68 -12.82 4.71
CA SER A 199 -25.18 -14.19 4.67
C SER A 199 -26.66 -14.29 5.10
N PRO A 200 -27.41 -15.30 4.67
CA PRO A 200 -28.77 -15.54 5.16
C PRO A 200 -28.84 -15.67 6.69
N ALA A 201 -27.81 -16.21 7.32
CA ALA A 201 -27.71 -16.34 8.76
C ALA A 201 -27.58 -14.97 9.46
N ASP A 202 -26.71 -14.11 8.95
CA ASP A 202 -26.52 -12.73 9.46
C ASP A 202 -27.78 -11.89 9.24
N SER A 203 -28.42 -12.05 8.06
CA SER A 203 -29.68 -11.41 7.74
C SER A 203 -30.79 -11.76 8.77
N LEU A 204 -30.94 -13.04 9.05
CA LEU A 204 -31.94 -13.50 10.03
C LEU A 204 -31.63 -13.06 11.46
N ALA A 205 -30.34 -13.10 11.85
CA ALA A 205 -29.93 -12.75 13.21
C ALA A 205 -30.00 -11.25 13.49
N ARG A 206 -29.87 -10.39 12.46
CA ARG A 206 -29.74 -8.95 12.61
C ARG A 206 -30.80 -8.13 11.89
N GLY A 207 -31.75 -8.77 11.21
CA GLY A 207 -32.84 -8.10 10.47
C GLY A 207 -32.36 -7.32 9.22
N LEU A 208 -31.21 -7.68 8.69
CA LEU A 208 -30.62 -7.02 7.51
C LEU A 208 -31.07 -7.69 6.21
N PRO A 209 -31.14 -6.98 5.08
CA PRO A 209 -31.40 -7.61 3.80
C PRO A 209 -30.26 -8.54 3.39
N VAL A 210 -30.57 -9.67 2.75
CA VAL A 210 -29.55 -10.54 2.14
C VAL A 210 -28.94 -9.82 0.94
N PHE A 211 -27.62 -9.78 0.88
CA PHE A 211 -26.90 -9.11 -0.19
C PHE A 211 -25.76 -9.98 -0.72
#